data_8213d902784abf47228b6b027172feb6
#
_entry.id   8213d902784abf47228b6b027172feb6
#
_cell.length_a   1.000
_cell.length_b   1.000
_cell.length_c   1.000
_cell.angle_alpha   90.00
_cell.angle_beta   90.00
_cell.angle_gamma   90.00
#
_symmetry.space_group_name_H-M   'P 1'
#
loop_
_entity.id
_entity.type
_entity.pdbx_description
1 polymer ?
#
loop_
_entity_poly.entity_id
_entity_poly.type
_entity_poly.pdbx_seq_one_letter_code
_entity_poly.pdbx_strand_id
1 'polypeptide(L)'
;KRRPLLVQGARQVGKSYLLEQFGKQEFPNFHVFNFEQDRSLARLFESDLYPKRILTDLSIHRGEQIDHQSDLIVFDEIQACPRALTGLKYFNEEFPEIALCCAGSLLGVALSPESFPVGKVEFLDLHPMSFTEFLKALNEELLLDILESSAGLESISLAAHGKLWDRLKDYYVVGGMPQAVLEFVSGTDDKMLAFKSVRSIQQQLVESYYRDFAKHSGKTNSMHIVSVFEDIPRQLS
;
A
#
# COMPACT_ATOMS: atom_id res chain seq x y z
N LYS A 1 15.42 -16.41 -10.89
CA LYS A 1 14.23 -16.92 -10.20
C LYS A 1 13.62 -15.78 -9.40
N ARG A 2 12.36 -15.41 -9.73
CA ARG A 2 11.59 -14.40 -9.01
C ARG A 2 10.69 -15.09 -7.99
N ARG A 3 10.41 -14.42 -6.88
CA ARG A 3 9.35 -14.82 -5.96
C ARG A 3 8.17 -13.86 -6.13
N PRO A 4 6.93 -14.31 -5.96
CA PRO A 4 5.82 -13.39 -5.82
C PRO A 4 6.10 -12.36 -4.73
N LEU A 5 5.83 -11.09 -5.03
CA LEU A 5 6.02 -9.97 -4.10
C LEU A 5 4.67 -9.60 -3.49
N LEU A 6 4.58 -9.60 -2.18
CA LEU A 6 3.41 -9.09 -1.47
C LEU A 6 3.72 -7.73 -0.84
N VAL A 7 3.12 -6.70 -1.41
CA VAL A 7 3.14 -5.34 -0.85
C VAL A 7 2.05 -5.24 0.21
N GLN A 8 2.46 -5.10 1.45
CA GLN A 8 1.55 -4.94 2.57
C GLN A 8 1.72 -3.57 3.24
N GLY A 9 0.72 -3.11 3.96
CA GLY A 9 0.75 -1.82 4.63
C GLY A 9 -0.64 -1.33 4.95
N ALA A 10 -0.72 -0.18 5.61
CA ALA A 10 -1.98 0.41 6.00
C ALA A 10 -2.94 0.59 4.81
N ARG A 11 -4.24 0.61 5.08
CA ARG A 11 -5.23 0.96 4.05
C ARG A 11 -4.96 2.37 3.55
N GLN A 12 -5.14 2.58 2.24
CA GLN A 12 -4.95 3.86 1.54
C GLN A 12 -3.51 4.44 1.60
N VAL A 13 -2.51 3.61 1.94
CA VAL A 13 -1.10 4.01 1.93
C VAL A 13 -0.48 4.08 0.52
N GLY A 14 -1.23 3.67 -0.52
CA GLY A 14 -0.81 3.78 -1.92
C GLY A 14 -0.32 2.49 -2.57
N LYS A 15 -0.59 1.29 -2.00
CA LYS A 15 -0.12 0.00 -2.52
C LYS A 15 -0.51 -0.23 -3.99
N SER A 16 -1.79 -0.13 -4.31
CA SER A 16 -2.32 -0.34 -5.68
C SER A 16 -1.72 0.68 -6.65
N TYR A 17 -1.64 1.96 -6.24
CA TYR A 17 -1.02 3.01 -7.03
C TYR A 17 0.46 2.71 -7.34
N LEU A 18 1.23 2.28 -6.34
CA LEU A 18 2.64 1.92 -6.52
C LEU A 18 2.80 0.79 -7.55
N LEU A 19 2.00 -0.28 -7.42
CA LEU A 19 2.06 -1.41 -8.35
C LEU A 19 1.61 -1.06 -9.77
N GLU A 20 0.60 -0.18 -9.91
CA GLU A 20 0.19 0.32 -11.22
C GLU A 20 1.27 1.17 -11.88
N GLN A 21 1.91 2.09 -11.13
CA GLN A 21 3.00 2.89 -11.67
C GLN A 21 4.20 2.02 -12.07
N PHE A 22 4.56 1.06 -11.22
CA PHE A 22 5.60 0.09 -11.51
C PHE A 22 5.29 -0.72 -12.78
N GLY A 23 4.06 -1.21 -12.91
CA GLY A 23 3.63 -1.94 -14.11
C GLY A 23 3.73 -1.10 -15.38
N LYS A 24 3.28 0.17 -15.33
CA LYS A 24 3.33 1.10 -16.47
C LYS A 24 4.74 1.46 -16.91
N GLN A 25 5.69 1.52 -15.98
CA GLN A 25 7.06 1.97 -16.24
C GLN A 25 7.99 0.83 -16.66
N GLU A 26 7.82 -0.36 -16.09
CA GLU A 26 8.81 -1.43 -16.17
C GLU A 26 8.36 -2.62 -17.04
N PHE A 27 7.08 -2.70 -17.43
CA PHE A 27 6.55 -3.83 -18.16
C PHE A 27 5.83 -3.41 -19.45
N PRO A 28 5.90 -4.22 -20.53
CA PRO A 28 5.16 -3.95 -21.76
C PRO A 28 3.65 -3.98 -21.55
N ASN A 29 3.18 -4.90 -20.71
CA ASN A 29 1.79 -5.00 -20.27
C ASN A 29 1.72 -5.30 -18.78
N PHE A 30 0.62 -4.87 -18.14
CA PHE A 30 0.34 -5.24 -16.77
C PHE A 30 -1.16 -5.48 -16.58
N HIS A 31 -1.49 -6.50 -15.79
CA HIS A 31 -2.85 -6.99 -15.60
C HIS A 31 -3.20 -6.94 -14.12
N VAL A 32 -4.14 -6.09 -13.75
CA VAL A 32 -4.60 -5.95 -12.35
C VAL A 32 -5.90 -6.73 -12.17
N PHE A 33 -5.92 -7.61 -11.16
CA PHE A 33 -7.06 -8.39 -10.71
C PHE A 33 -7.39 -8.03 -9.27
N ASN A 34 -8.45 -7.25 -9.06
CA ASN A 34 -8.87 -6.80 -7.74
C ASN A 34 -9.97 -7.71 -7.19
N PHE A 35 -9.65 -8.51 -6.17
CA PHE A 35 -10.54 -9.51 -5.58
C PHE A 35 -11.67 -8.92 -4.73
N GLU A 36 -11.57 -7.66 -4.31
CA GLU A 36 -12.65 -6.99 -3.59
C GLU A 36 -13.69 -6.40 -4.56
N GLN A 37 -13.23 -5.84 -5.69
CA GLN A 37 -14.09 -5.27 -6.72
C GLN A 37 -14.78 -6.35 -7.55
N ASP A 38 -14.05 -7.38 -7.93
CA ASP A 38 -14.58 -8.51 -8.71
C ASP A 38 -14.50 -9.83 -7.94
N ARG A 39 -15.57 -10.14 -7.24
CA ARG A 39 -15.69 -11.37 -6.44
C ARG A 39 -15.74 -12.64 -7.30
N SER A 40 -16.01 -12.53 -8.60
CA SER A 40 -16.03 -13.69 -9.49
C SER A 40 -14.63 -14.28 -9.69
N LEU A 41 -13.57 -13.48 -9.53
CA LEU A 41 -12.18 -13.92 -9.59
C LEU A 41 -11.87 -15.02 -8.55
N ALA A 42 -12.48 -14.97 -7.38
CA ALA A 42 -12.25 -15.97 -6.34
C ALA A 42 -12.64 -17.37 -6.80
N ARG A 43 -13.67 -17.52 -7.67
CA ARG A 43 -14.11 -18.80 -8.23
C ARG A 43 -13.03 -19.48 -9.07
N LEU A 44 -12.13 -18.71 -9.68
CA LEU A 44 -11.03 -19.24 -10.48
C LEU A 44 -10.03 -20.04 -9.63
N PHE A 45 -10.06 -19.85 -8.31
CA PHE A 45 -9.19 -20.52 -7.34
C PHE A 45 -9.91 -21.63 -6.55
N GLU A 46 -11.20 -21.88 -6.79
CA GLU A 46 -11.99 -22.86 -6.02
C GLU A 46 -11.70 -24.32 -6.40
N SER A 47 -11.55 -24.64 -7.68
CA SER A 47 -11.37 -26.02 -8.15
C SER A 47 -10.01 -26.58 -7.76
N ASP A 48 -8.96 -25.89 -8.12
CA ASP A 48 -7.57 -26.23 -7.84
C ASP A 48 -6.70 -24.96 -7.84
N LEU A 49 -5.42 -25.11 -7.55
CA LEU A 49 -4.44 -24.00 -7.54
C LEU A 49 -3.35 -24.19 -8.62
N TYR A 50 -3.72 -24.78 -9.77
CA TYR A 50 -2.80 -25.04 -10.87
C TYR A 50 -2.48 -23.75 -11.62
N PRO A 51 -1.26 -23.19 -11.56
CA PRO A 51 -0.94 -21.85 -12.09
C PRO A 51 -1.26 -21.72 -13.57
N LYS A 52 -0.95 -22.72 -14.39
CA LYS A 52 -1.20 -22.69 -15.83
C LYS A 52 -2.69 -22.52 -16.15
N ARG A 53 -3.57 -23.28 -15.45
CA ARG A 53 -5.01 -23.15 -15.61
C ARG A 53 -5.49 -21.77 -15.15
N ILE A 54 -5.05 -21.34 -13.98
CA ILE A 54 -5.41 -20.02 -13.43
C ILE A 54 -5.04 -18.90 -14.41
N LEU A 55 -3.83 -18.94 -14.99
CA LEU A 55 -3.40 -17.93 -15.99
C LEU A 55 -4.29 -17.95 -17.23
N THR A 56 -4.68 -19.15 -17.70
CA THR A 56 -5.61 -19.30 -18.82
C THR A 56 -6.97 -18.68 -18.48
N ASP A 57 -7.51 -19.00 -17.30
CA ASP A 57 -8.81 -18.50 -16.87
C ASP A 57 -8.78 -16.97 -16.65
N LEU A 58 -7.69 -16.42 -16.10
CA LEU A 58 -7.50 -14.98 -15.97
C LEU A 58 -7.41 -14.29 -17.35
N SER A 59 -6.73 -14.91 -18.32
CA SER A 59 -6.68 -14.40 -19.70
C SER A 59 -8.07 -14.37 -20.34
N ILE A 60 -8.86 -15.46 -20.18
CA ILE A 60 -10.24 -15.53 -20.66
C ILE A 60 -11.11 -14.48 -19.97
N HIS A 61 -11.00 -14.37 -18.65
CA HIS A 61 -11.75 -13.39 -17.85
C HIS A 61 -11.46 -11.96 -18.30
N ARG A 62 -10.20 -11.65 -18.62
CA ARG A 62 -9.77 -10.32 -19.09
C ARG A 62 -10.12 -10.08 -20.55
N GLY A 63 -10.27 -11.14 -21.36
CA GLY A 63 -10.45 -11.05 -22.80
C GLY A 63 -9.17 -10.74 -23.58
N GLU A 64 -8.01 -10.94 -22.97
CA GLU A 64 -6.69 -10.69 -23.54
C GLU A 64 -5.69 -11.76 -23.08
N GLN A 65 -4.70 -12.07 -23.92
CA GLN A 65 -3.69 -13.05 -23.58
C GLN A 65 -2.68 -12.44 -22.60
N ILE A 66 -2.38 -13.18 -21.54
CA ILE A 66 -1.37 -12.82 -20.53
C ILE A 66 -0.11 -13.62 -20.85
N ASP A 67 0.99 -12.92 -21.13
CA ASP A 67 2.29 -13.55 -21.28
C ASP A 67 3.04 -13.56 -19.94
N HIS A 68 3.08 -14.74 -19.31
CA HIS A 68 3.75 -14.92 -18.01
C HIS A 68 5.28 -14.66 -18.04
N GLN A 69 5.90 -14.49 -19.21
CA GLN A 69 7.33 -14.21 -19.32
C GLN A 69 7.63 -12.70 -19.34
N SER A 70 6.74 -11.91 -19.94
CA SER A 70 6.96 -10.47 -20.19
C SER A 70 6.04 -9.55 -19.38
N ASP A 71 4.83 -10.01 -19.00
CA ASP A 71 3.82 -9.16 -18.39
C ASP A 71 3.90 -9.19 -16.86
N LEU A 72 3.50 -8.08 -16.24
CA LEU A 72 3.28 -8.03 -14.80
C LEU A 72 1.84 -8.43 -14.47
N ILE A 73 1.68 -9.36 -13.55
CA ILE A 73 0.38 -9.73 -12.97
C ILE A 73 0.28 -9.15 -11.57
N VAL A 74 -0.82 -8.47 -11.29
CA VAL A 74 -1.07 -7.85 -9.98
C VAL A 74 -2.36 -8.42 -9.39
N PHE A 75 -2.26 -9.06 -8.23
CA PHE A 75 -3.40 -9.48 -7.40
C PHE A 75 -3.64 -8.43 -6.31
N ASP A 76 -4.61 -7.57 -6.55
CA ASP A 76 -4.97 -6.50 -5.61
C ASP A 76 -6.05 -6.96 -4.63
N GLU A 77 -5.97 -6.47 -3.38
CA GLU A 77 -6.83 -6.88 -2.26
C GLU A 77 -6.88 -8.41 -2.08
N ILE A 78 -5.70 -9.06 -2.17
CA ILE A 78 -5.55 -10.51 -2.21
C ILE A 78 -6.16 -11.22 -0.97
N GLN A 79 -6.26 -10.54 0.18
CA GLN A 79 -6.89 -11.08 1.39
C GLN A 79 -8.39 -11.39 1.18
N ALA A 80 -9.02 -10.80 0.16
CA ALA A 80 -10.40 -11.14 -0.20
C ALA A 80 -10.53 -12.53 -0.85
N CYS A 81 -9.41 -13.15 -1.27
CA CYS A 81 -9.33 -14.51 -1.79
C CYS A 81 -8.19 -15.30 -1.11
N PRO A 82 -8.39 -15.90 0.08
CA PRO A 82 -7.35 -16.64 0.79
C PRO A 82 -6.71 -17.75 -0.03
N ARG A 83 -7.48 -18.40 -0.92
CA ARG A 83 -6.96 -19.45 -1.81
C ARG A 83 -5.96 -18.89 -2.84
N ALA A 84 -6.14 -17.65 -3.32
CA ALA A 84 -5.16 -17.01 -4.19
C ALA A 84 -3.84 -16.77 -3.44
N LEU A 85 -3.91 -16.37 -2.16
CA LEU A 85 -2.74 -16.22 -1.30
C LEU A 85 -1.98 -17.56 -1.14
N THR A 86 -2.71 -18.65 -0.86
CA THR A 86 -2.12 -20.00 -0.81
C THR A 86 -1.54 -20.41 -2.17
N GLY A 87 -2.16 -19.98 -3.26
CA GLY A 87 -1.74 -20.27 -4.63
C GLY A 87 -0.36 -19.72 -5.00
N LEU A 88 0.08 -18.63 -4.36
CA LEU A 88 1.35 -17.96 -4.67
C LEU A 88 2.57 -18.90 -4.63
N LYS A 89 2.56 -19.90 -3.74
CA LYS A 89 3.64 -20.90 -3.66
C LYS A 89 3.77 -21.71 -4.95
N TYR A 90 2.64 -22.08 -5.57
CA TYR A 90 2.63 -22.88 -6.80
C TYR A 90 3.10 -22.04 -7.99
N PHE A 91 2.72 -20.75 -8.05
CA PHE A 91 3.28 -19.83 -9.04
C PHE A 91 4.80 -19.72 -8.92
N ASN A 92 5.34 -19.63 -7.71
CA ASN A 92 6.79 -19.60 -7.50
C ASN A 92 7.50 -20.91 -7.92
N GLU A 93 6.82 -22.05 -7.80
CA GLU A 93 7.38 -23.37 -8.11
C GLU A 93 7.34 -23.68 -9.61
N GLU A 94 6.21 -23.40 -10.28
CA GLU A 94 5.98 -23.74 -11.69
C GLU A 94 6.45 -22.66 -12.67
N PHE A 95 6.35 -21.38 -12.28
CA PHE A 95 6.73 -20.22 -13.12
C PHE A 95 7.76 -19.35 -12.41
N PRO A 96 9.01 -19.82 -12.27
CA PRO A 96 10.04 -19.08 -11.51
C PRO A 96 10.46 -17.73 -12.11
N GLU A 97 10.07 -17.46 -13.35
CA GLU A 97 10.29 -16.17 -14.05
C GLU A 97 9.10 -15.22 -14.03
N ILE A 98 7.92 -15.68 -13.59
CA ILE A 98 6.73 -14.83 -13.60
C ILE A 98 6.91 -13.57 -12.74
N ALA A 99 6.52 -12.45 -13.28
CA ALA A 99 6.40 -11.22 -12.50
C ALA A 99 4.99 -11.15 -11.88
N LEU A 100 4.89 -11.57 -10.63
CA LEU A 100 3.64 -11.59 -9.87
C LEU A 100 3.77 -10.74 -8.62
N CYS A 101 3.01 -9.65 -8.56
CA CYS A 101 2.90 -8.79 -7.40
C CYS A 101 1.51 -8.90 -6.77
N CYS A 102 1.44 -8.75 -5.48
CA CYS A 102 0.19 -8.75 -4.73
C CYS A 102 0.11 -7.52 -3.84
N ALA A 103 -1.08 -6.98 -3.64
CA ALA A 103 -1.34 -5.97 -2.64
C ALA A 103 -2.39 -6.47 -1.65
N GLY A 104 -2.19 -6.16 -0.38
CA GLY A 104 -3.15 -6.48 0.66
C GLY A 104 -3.01 -5.60 1.89
N SER A 105 -4.10 -5.38 2.62
CA SER A 105 -4.01 -4.70 3.90
C SER A 105 -3.30 -5.60 4.93
N LEU A 106 -2.45 -5.01 5.77
CA LEU A 106 -1.68 -5.75 6.78
C LEU A 106 -2.59 -6.61 7.67
N LEU A 107 -3.70 -6.03 8.13
CA LEU A 107 -4.67 -6.72 8.97
C LEU A 107 -5.36 -7.87 8.24
N GLY A 108 -5.77 -7.66 6.99
CA GLY A 108 -6.45 -8.67 6.18
C GLY A 108 -5.57 -9.88 5.87
N VAL A 109 -4.28 -9.65 5.59
CA VAL A 109 -3.30 -10.71 5.34
C VAL A 109 -2.96 -11.48 6.61
N ALA A 110 -2.72 -10.77 7.73
CA ALA A 110 -2.36 -11.39 9.01
C ALA A 110 -3.49 -12.25 9.61
N LEU A 111 -4.75 -11.91 9.34
CA LEU A 111 -5.93 -12.64 9.83
C LEU A 111 -6.45 -13.70 8.84
N SER A 112 -5.73 -13.96 7.74
CA SER A 112 -6.13 -15.00 6.79
C SER A 112 -6.16 -16.37 7.47
N PRO A 113 -7.27 -17.14 7.34
CA PRO A 113 -7.41 -18.45 7.98
C PRO A 113 -6.56 -19.53 7.34
N GLU A 114 -6.02 -19.31 6.14
CA GLU A 114 -5.20 -20.27 5.41
C GLU A 114 -3.71 -20.09 5.70
N SER A 115 -2.94 -21.19 5.62
CA SER A 115 -1.51 -21.17 5.87
C SER A 115 -0.78 -20.31 4.84
N PHE A 116 -0.09 -19.31 5.33
CA PHE A 116 0.73 -18.43 4.51
C PHE A 116 1.92 -19.20 3.89
N PRO A 117 2.27 -18.98 2.61
CA PRO A 117 3.37 -19.67 1.94
C PRO A 117 4.74 -19.13 2.39
N VAL A 118 5.15 -19.46 3.62
CA VAL A 118 6.42 -19.03 4.20
C VAL A 118 7.60 -19.41 3.31
N GLY A 119 8.49 -18.46 3.05
CA GLY A 119 9.71 -18.68 2.26
C GLY A 119 9.51 -18.76 0.73
N LYS A 120 8.27 -18.68 0.23
CA LYS A 120 7.94 -18.71 -1.21
C LYS A 120 7.45 -17.36 -1.74
N VAL A 121 7.24 -16.40 -0.86
CA VAL A 121 6.77 -15.04 -1.14
C VAL A 121 7.73 -14.05 -0.47
N GLU A 122 8.00 -12.96 -1.13
CA GLU A 122 8.73 -11.82 -0.57
C GLU A 122 7.75 -10.76 -0.08
N PHE A 123 8.10 -10.07 0.99
CA PHE A 123 7.30 -9.01 1.58
C PHE A 123 7.93 -7.66 1.36
N LEU A 124 7.10 -6.69 1.05
CA LEU A 124 7.46 -5.28 1.04
C LEU A 124 6.46 -4.51 1.91
N ASP A 125 6.94 -3.94 2.98
CA ASP A 125 6.15 -3.08 3.85
C ASP A 125 6.10 -1.67 3.29
N LEU A 126 4.91 -1.22 2.88
CA LEU A 126 4.68 0.14 2.45
C LEU A 126 4.15 0.96 3.63
N HIS A 127 4.97 1.92 4.06
CA HIS A 127 4.63 2.85 5.14
C HIS A 127 4.05 4.16 4.59
N PRO A 128 3.39 4.96 5.42
CA PRO A 128 3.10 6.35 5.09
C PRO A 128 4.37 7.10 4.71
N MET A 129 4.24 8.13 3.90
CA MET A 129 5.36 8.94 3.43
C MET A 129 6.17 9.49 4.60
N SER A 130 7.48 9.35 4.53
CA SER A 130 8.44 9.94 5.46
C SER A 130 8.51 11.46 5.28
N PHE A 131 9.19 12.16 6.20
CA PHE A 131 9.40 13.60 6.07
C PHE A 131 10.18 13.97 4.79
N THR A 132 11.15 13.15 4.39
CA THR A 132 11.89 13.37 3.14
C THR A 132 11.00 13.21 1.89
N GLU A 133 10.11 12.24 1.88
CA GLU A 133 9.12 12.08 0.81
C GLU A 133 8.09 13.21 0.80
N PHE A 134 7.71 13.72 1.96
CA PHE A 134 6.87 14.91 2.09
C PHE A 134 7.55 16.15 1.50
N LEU A 135 8.84 16.36 1.77
CA LEU A 135 9.62 17.45 1.15
C LEU A 135 9.68 17.31 -0.38
N LYS A 136 9.85 16.09 -0.90
CA LYS A 136 9.79 15.81 -2.35
C LYS A 136 8.43 16.18 -2.93
N ALA A 137 7.35 15.82 -2.26
CA ALA A 137 5.99 16.15 -2.70
C ALA A 137 5.74 17.66 -2.75
N LEU A 138 6.41 18.44 -1.89
CA LEU A 138 6.38 19.90 -1.87
C LEU A 138 7.34 20.55 -2.88
N ASN A 139 8.10 19.78 -3.65
CA ASN A 139 9.18 20.27 -4.54
C ASN A 139 10.25 21.11 -3.77
N GLU A 140 10.53 20.77 -2.52
CA GLU A 140 11.53 21.44 -1.67
C GLU A 140 12.91 20.76 -1.84
N GLU A 141 13.38 20.63 -3.09
CA GLU A 141 14.61 19.90 -3.45
C GLU A 141 15.84 20.42 -2.71
N LEU A 142 15.99 21.76 -2.58
CA LEU A 142 17.11 22.35 -1.86
C LEU A 142 17.15 21.96 -0.37
N LEU A 143 15.99 21.90 0.28
CA LEU A 143 15.91 21.48 1.69
C LEU A 143 16.18 19.99 1.84
N LEU A 144 15.78 19.20 0.87
CA LEU A 144 16.06 17.78 0.82
C LEU A 144 17.57 17.51 0.68
N ASP A 145 18.22 18.17 -0.29
CA ASP A 145 19.68 18.04 -0.50
C ASP A 145 20.47 18.43 0.76
N ILE A 146 20.07 19.51 1.43
CA ILE A 146 20.68 19.94 2.69
C ILE A 146 20.48 18.87 3.78
N LEU A 147 19.29 18.29 3.89
CA LEU A 147 18.99 17.26 4.88
C LEU A 147 19.79 15.99 4.64
N GLU A 148 19.86 15.53 3.38
CA GLU A 148 20.59 14.31 2.98
C GLU A 148 22.10 14.48 3.10
N SER A 149 22.66 15.66 2.73
CA SER A 149 24.09 15.94 2.87
C SER A 149 24.53 16.15 4.33
N SER A 150 23.62 16.56 5.21
CA SER A 150 23.88 16.81 6.63
C SER A 150 23.71 15.56 7.52
N ALA A 151 23.48 14.37 6.93
CA ALA A 151 23.37 13.10 7.67
C ALA A 151 24.62 12.70 8.46
N GLY A 152 25.75 13.47 8.31
CA GLY A 152 26.94 13.38 9.14
C GLY A 152 27.10 14.65 9.93
N LEU A 153 27.23 14.84 11.09
CA LEU A 153 27.75 15.79 12.09
C LEU A 153 27.99 17.27 11.64
N GLU A 154 27.68 17.64 10.41
CA GLU A 154 27.84 19.03 9.96
C GLU A 154 26.62 19.88 10.38
N SER A 155 26.88 21.10 10.86
CA SER A 155 25.83 21.99 11.31
C SER A 155 25.05 22.56 10.12
N ILE A 156 23.75 22.33 10.07
CA ILE A 156 22.84 22.99 9.15
C ILE A 156 22.80 24.50 9.45
N SER A 157 22.79 25.35 8.42
CA SER A 157 22.66 26.78 8.59
C SER A 157 21.36 27.16 9.32
N LEU A 158 21.39 28.25 10.11
CA LEU A 158 20.20 28.68 10.84
C LEU A 158 18.99 28.97 9.93
N ALA A 159 19.24 29.47 8.71
CA ALA A 159 18.20 29.70 7.72
C ALA A 159 17.56 28.39 7.20
N ALA A 160 18.37 27.39 6.89
CA ALA A 160 17.89 26.08 6.46
C ALA A 160 17.16 25.37 7.61
N HIS A 161 17.71 25.42 8.82
CA HIS A 161 17.08 24.84 10.01
C HIS A 161 15.69 25.46 10.24
N GLY A 162 15.54 26.78 10.15
CA GLY A 162 14.24 27.45 10.33
C GLY A 162 13.20 26.96 9.30
N LYS A 163 13.57 26.88 8.03
CA LYS A 163 12.68 26.36 6.97
C LYS A 163 12.34 24.89 7.16
N LEU A 164 13.32 24.04 7.45
CA LEU A 164 13.08 22.61 7.74
C LEU A 164 12.14 22.44 8.93
N TRP A 165 12.33 23.24 9.98
CA TRP A 165 11.46 23.23 11.16
C TRP A 165 10.00 23.62 10.83
N ASP A 166 9.80 24.61 9.96
CA ASP A 166 8.46 25.00 9.51
C ASP A 166 7.81 23.88 8.69
N ARG A 167 8.54 23.21 7.78
CA ARG A 167 8.04 22.05 7.03
C ARG A 167 7.77 20.85 7.92
N LEU A 168 8.60 20.64 8.95
CA LEU A 168 8.36 19.55 9.91
C LEU A 168 7.07 19.78 10.72
N LYS A 169 6.76 21.01 11.10
CA LYS A 169 5.46 21.35 11.72
C LYS A 169 4.30 21.08 10.77
N ASP A 170 4.44 21.40 9.47
CA ASP A 170 3.44 21.07 8.47
C ASP A 170 3.24 19.56 8.38
N TYR A 171 4.33 18.79 8.33
CA TYR A 171 4.28 17.35 8.29
C TYR A 171 3.62 16.75 9.54
N TYR A 172 3.84 17.29 10.74
CA TYR A 172 3.13 16.83 11.95
C TYR A 172 1.61 17.04 11.90
N VAL A 173 1.16 18.07 11.18
CA VAL A 173 -0.28 18.33 10.99
C VAL A 173 -0.88 17.48 9.88
N VAL A 174 -0.18 17.38 8.75
CA VAL A 174 -0.64 16.69 7.54
C VAL A 174 -0.48 15.17 7.65
N GLY A 175 0.63 14.72 8.23
CA GLY A 175 1.03 13.31 8.26
C GLY A 175 1.54 12.83 6.91
N GLY A 176 1.86 11.51 6.85
CA GLY A 176 2.44 10.88 5.67
C GLY A 176 1.43 10.12 4.79
N MET A 177 0.13 10.20 5.04
CA MET A 177 -0.85 9.51 4.18
C MET A 177 -0.94 10.20 2.81
N PRO A 178 -0.74 9.47 1.68
CA PRO A 178 -0.59 10.09 0.35
C PRO A 178 -1.74 11.02 -0.02
N GLN A 179 -2.98 10.66 0.29
CA GLN A 179 -4.15 11.50 -0.02
C GLN A 179 -4.14 12.81 0.78
N ALA A 180 -3.72 12.76 2.04
CA ALA A 180 -3.60 13.96 2.88
C ALA A 180 -2.48 14.88 2.39
N VAL A 181 -1.34 14.29 1.97
CA VAL A 181 -0.23 15.04 1.38
C VAL A 181 -0.63 15.66 0.06
N LEU A 182 -1.31 14.91 -0.82
CA LEU A 182 -1.79 15.41 -2.10
C LEU A 182 -2.76 16.60 -1.92
N GLU A 183 -3.69 16.50 -0.97
CA GLU A 183 -4.62 17.58 -0.65
C GLU A 183 -3.89 18.83 -0.17
N PHE A 184 -2.85 18.65 0.65
CA PHE A 184 -2.04 19.75 1.13
C PHE A 184 -1.25 20.44 0.01
N VAL A 185 -0.65 19.65 -0.89
CA VAL A 185 0.16 20.15 -2.02
C VAL A 185 -0.69 20.83 -3.09
N SER A 186 -1.86 20.26 -3.39
CA SER A 186 -2.78 20.75 -4.42
C SER A 186 -3.71 21.85 -3.93
N GLY A 187 -3.70 22.11 -2.63
CA GLY A 187 -4.60 23.04 -1.97
C GLY A 187 -4.33 24.50 -2.30
N THR A 188 -5.08 25.35 -1.65
CA THR A 188 -4.97 26.81 -1.77
C THR A 188 -3.72 27.36 -1.08
N ASP A 189 -3.24 28.53 -1.50
CA ASP A 189 -2.16 29.29 -0.84
C ASP A 189 -2.50 29.65 0.62
N ASP A 190 -3.79 29.65 0.98
CA ASP A 190 -4.21 29.81 2.38
C ASP A 190 -3.95 28.51 3.16
N LYS A 191 -2.88 28.52 3.92
CA LYS A 191 -2.41 27.41 4.74
C LYS A 191 -3.48 26.91 5.74
N MET A 192 -4.27 27.81 6.33
CA MET A 192 -5.33 27.42 7.27
C MET A 192 -6.47 26.67 6.59
N LEU A 193 -6.79 27.07 5.38
CA LEU A 193 -7.80 26.39 4.57
C LEU A 193 -7.29 25.03 4.11
N ALA A 194 -6.03 24.93 3.69
CA ALA A 194 -5.37 23.67 3.34
C ALA A 194 -5.41 22.68 4.51
N PHE A 195 -5.08 23.12 5.74
CA PHE A 195 -5.16 22.24 6.92
C PHE A 195 -6.58 21.79 7.25
N LYS A 196 -7.60 22.60 7.01
CA LYS A 196 -9.00 22.18 7.18
C LYS A 196 -9.39 21.08 6.19
N SER A 197 -8.99 21.22 4.92
CA SER A 197 -9.22 20.19 3.90
C SER A 197 -8.51 18.89 4.25
N VAL A 198 -7.23 18.97 4.63
CA VAL A 198 -6.45 17.82 5.11
C VAL A 198 -7.15 17.13 6.29
N ARG A 199 -7.66 17.89 7.26
CA ARG A 199 -8.37 17.32 8.42
C ARG A 199 -9.61 16.53 8.01
N SER A 200 -10.34 16.99 7.00
CA SER A 200 -11.47 16.25 6.43
C SER A 200 -11.02 14.90 5.84
N ILE A 201 -9.91 14.89 5.09
CA ILE A 201 -9.33 13.65 4.55
C ILE A 201 -8.89 12.70 5.67
N GLN A 202 -8.19 13.22 6.69
CA GLN A 202 -7.77 12.41 7.84
C GLN A 202 -8.96 11.77 8.56
N GLN A 203 -10.05 12.50 8.72
CA GLN A 203 -11.27 11.98 9.34
C GLN A 203 -11.90 10.86 8.52
N GLN A 204 -11.98 11.01 7.19
CA GLN A 204 -12.45 9.95 6.30
C GLN A 204 -11.56 8.70 6.37
N LEU A 205 -10.24 8.88 6.49
CA LEU A 205 -9.29 7.78 6.68
C LEU A 205 -9.58 7.01 7.99
N VAL A 206 -9.73 7.72 9.11
CA VAL A 206 -10.07 7.12 10.41
C VAL A 206 -11.39 6.37 10.34
N GLU A 207 -12.43 6.95 9.74
CA GLU A 207 -13.71 6.26 9.54
C GLU A 207 -13.57 4.98 8.69
N SER A 208 -12.69 4.99 7.69
CA SER A 208 -12.42 3.81 6.88
C SER A 208 -11.78 2.68 7.70
N TYR A 209 -10.87 3.00 8.64
CA TYR A 209 -10.29 2.03 9.57
C TYR A 209 -11.34 1.41 10.50
N TYR A 210 -12.25 2.20 11.06
CA TYR A 210 -13.32 1.66 11.88
C TYR A 210 -14.22 0.66 11.11
N ARG A 211 -14.51 0.94 9.85
CA ARG A 211 -15.26 0.01 8.99
C ARG A 211 -14.50 -1.28 8.74
N ASP A 212 -13.18 -1.21 8.56
CA ASP A 212 -12.33 -2.40 8.36
C ASP A 212 -12.24 -3.27 9.62
N PHE A 213 -12.13 -2.65 10.81
CA PHE A 213 -12.14 -3.39 12.05
C PHE A 213 -13.44 -4.19 12.22
N ALA A 214 -14.58 -3.59 11.86
CA ALA A 214 -15.86 -4.27 11.88
C ALA A 214 -15.96 -5.43 10.85
N LYS A 215 -15.34 -5.28 9.67
CA LYS A 215 -15.40 -6.25 8.58
C LYS A 215 -14.57 -7.51 8.83
N HIS A 216 -13.37 -7.36 9.38
CA HIS A 216 -12.36 -8.43 9.41
C HIS A 216 -12.26 -9.20 10.74
N SER A 217 -12.77 -8.68 11.85
CA SER A 217 -12.49 -9.25 13.17
C SER A 217 -13.70 -9.81 13.93
N GLY A 218 -14.91 -9.73 13.35
CA GLY A 218 -16.15 -10.10 14.06
C GLY A 218 -16.49 -9.12 15.21
N LYS A 219 -17.72 -9.18 15.74
CA LYS A 219 -18.22 -8.17 16.70
C LYS A 219 -17.38 -8.02 17.97
N THR A 220 -16.90 -9.11 18.54
CA THR A 220 -16.15 -9.06 19.82
C THR A 220 -14.74 -8.51 19.64
N ASN A 221 -14.01 -9.01 18.65
CA ASN A 221 -12.64 -8.56 18.40
C ASN A 221 -12.59 -7.13 17.85
N SER A 222 -13.61 -6.70 17.08
CA SER A 222 -13.66 -5.33 16.57
C SER A 222 -13.71 -4.29 17.69
N MET A 223 -14.43 -4.55 18.78
CA MET A 223 -14.46 -3.65 19.94
C MET A 223 -13.10 -3.53 20.62
N HIS A 224 -12.36 -4.65 20.76
CA HIS A 224 -11.01 -4.61 21.33
C HIS A 224 -10.04 -3.84 20.43
N ILE A 225 -10.08 -4.08 19.11
CA ILE A 225 -9.23 -3.35 18.16
C ILE A 225 -9.54 -1.85 18.18
N VAL A 226 -10.82 -1.47 18.20
CA VAL A 226 -11.24 -0.07 18.32
C VAL A 226 -10.70 0.54 19.61
N SER A 227 -10.85 -0.14 20.76
CA SER A 227 -10.37 0.36 22.05
C SER A 227 -8.85 0.59 22.04
N VAL A 228 -8.08 -0.35 21.48
CA VAL A 228 -6.63 -0.19 21.34
C VAL A 228 -6.29 0.98 20.41
N PHE A 229 -6.98 1.08 19.27
CA PHE A 229 -6.75 2.17 18.30
C PHE A 229 -7.03 3.55 18.90
N GLU A 230 -8.11 3.70 19.70
CA GLU A 230 -8.47 4.94 20.38
C GLU A 230 -7.54 5.28 21.55
N ASP A 231 -6.86 4.28 22.11
CA ASP A 231 -5.92 4.49 23.21
C ASP A 231 -4.53 4.97 22.73
N ILE A 232 -4.15 4.69 21.48
CA ILE A 232 -2.85 5.11 20.93
C ILE A 232 -2.57 6.62 21.13
N PRO A 233 -3.46 7.56 20.76
CA PRO A 233 -3.21 8.99 20.97
C PRO A 233 -3.07 9.36 22.46
N ARG A 234 -3.75 8.65 23.35
CA ARG A 234 -3.69 8.89 24.81
C ARG A 234 -2.36 8.45 25.42
N GLN A 235 -1.73 7.42 24.84
CA GLN A 235 -0.42 6.94 25.31
C GLN A 235 0.74 7.77 24.74
N LEU A 236 0.51 8.54 23.68
CA LEU A 236 1.50 9.41 23.06
C LEU A 236 1.44 10.86 23.57
N SER A 237 0.43 11.21 24.37
CA SER A 237 0.26 12.53 25.00
C SER A 237 0.84 12.53 26.40
#